data_515ccc565849fa9f4553dbdc6501e5b5
#
_entry.id   515ccc565849fa9f4553dbdc6501e5b5
#
_cell.length_a   1.000
_cell.length_b   1.000
_cell.length_c   1.000
_cell.angle_alpha   90.00
_cell.angle_beta   90.00
_cell.angle_gamma   90.00
#
_symmetry.space_group_name_H-M   'P 1'
#
loop_
_entity.id
_entity.type
_entity.pdbx_description
1 polymer ?
#
loop_
_entity_poly.entity_id
_entity_poly.type
_entity_poly.pdbx_seq_one_letter_code
_entity_poly.pdbx_strand_id
1 'polypeptide(L)'
;MNSDSRYARRFLISASLLGVYLIALFLFVFFPRPVLESNSTTSITEYLQTHANLFYKILYANDRAVAIANFFMLTPFALITHIVFPKLKLVNIFLLGSLISAVIELVQIAIPGRVSDFRDFLSNALSVGIGLFVVRFLQRKSL
;
A
#
# COMPACT_ATOMS: atom_id res chain seq x y z
N MET A 1 14.42 8.13 -32.48
CA MET A 1 14.40 7.33 -31.24
C MET A 1 13.40 6.20 -31.45
N ASN A 2 13.89 4.96 -31.56
CA ASN A 2 13.09 3.79 -31.95
C ASN A 2 11.95 3.53 -30.95
N SER A 3 10.81 3.03 -31.42
CA SER A 3 9.64 2.63 -30.61
C SER A 3 10.04 1.69 -29.48
N ASP A 4 10.95 0.74 -29.76
CA ASP A 4 11.44 -0.25 -28.82
C ASP A 4 12.22 0.37 -27.65
N SER A 5 13.03 1.41 -27.90
CA SER A 5 13.78 2.10 -26.86
C SER A 5 12.85 2.88 -25.90
N ARG A 6 11.75 3.42 -26.40
CA ARG A 6 10.74 4.10 -25.58
C ARG A 6 9.97 3.12 -24.71
N TYR A 7 9.62 1.96 -25.27
CA TYR A 7 8.93 0.91 -24.52
C TYR A 7 9.81 0.35 -23.40
N ALA A 8 11.06 -0.01 -23.72
CA ALA A 8 12.03 -0.49 -22.74
C ALA A 8 12.25 0.52 -21.60
N ARG A 9 12.41 1.81 -21.92
CA ARG A 9 12.58 2.87 -20.91
C ARG A 9 11.35 3.00 -19.99
N ARG A 10 10.13 2.97 -20.56
CA ARG A 10 8.89 3.02 -19.76
C ARG A 10 8.77 1.82 -18.84
N PHE A 11 9.06 0.62 -19.35
CA PHE A 11 9.06 -0.59 -18.55
C PHE A 11 10.05 -0.50 -17.38
N LEU A 12 11.30 -0.11 -17.65
CA LEU A 12 12.32 0.03 -16.59
C LEU A 12 11.91 1.05 -15.53
N ILE A 13 11.40 2.22 -15.92
CA ILE A 13 10.94 3.23 -14.96
C ILE A 13 9.79 2.68 -14.10
N SER A 14 8.79 2.05 -14.71
CA SER A 14 7.64 1.51 -13.97
C SER A 14 8.03 0.34 -13.08
N ALA A 15 8.93 -0.53 -13.52
CA ALA A 15 9.45 -1.63 -12.72
C ALA A 15 10.28 -1.13 -11.54
N SER A 16 11.11 -0.10 -11.75
CA SER A 16 11.86 0.56 -10.66
C SER A 16 10.92 1.20 -9.64
N LEU A 17 9.87 1.88 -10.08
CA LEU A 17 8.85 2.45 -9.21
C LEU A 17 8.14 1.38 -8.39
N LEU A 18 7.82 0.23 -9.00
CA LEU A 18 7.25 -0.91 -8.28
C LEU A 18 8.22 -1.43 -7.22
N GLY A 19 9.50 -1.59 -7.56
CA GLY A 19 10.53 -2.02 -6.63
C GLY A 19 10.68 -1.08 -5.43
N VAL A 20 10.81 0.23 -5.69
CA VAL A 20 10.90 1.25 -4.63
C VAL A 20 9.65 1.24 -3.76
N TYR A 21 8.46 1.13 -4.38
CA TYR A 21 7.21 1.05 -3.63
C TYR A 21 7.15 -0.19 -2.73
N LEU A 22 7.55 -1.37 -3.22
CA LEU A 22 7.55 -2.60 -2.42
C LEU A 22 8.55 -2.53 -1.26
N ILE A 23 9.73 -1.91 -1.47
CA ILE A 23 10.69 -1.66 -0.40
C ILE A 23 10.10 -0.71 0.65
N ALA A 24 9.49 0.39 0.22
CA ALA A 24 8.84 1.34 1.13
C ALA A 24 7.69 0.68 1.91
N LEU A 25 6.87 -0.13 1.23
CA LEU A 25 5.80 -0.91 1.84
C LEU A 25 6.36 -1.86 2.91
N PHE A 26 7.41 -2.62 2.57
CA PHE A 26 8.07 -3.53 3.49
C PHE A 26 8.57 -2.80 4.74
N LEU A 27 9.30 -1.70 4.56
CA LEU A 27 9.81 -0.90 5.67
C LEU A 27 8.66 -0.35 6.53
N PHE A 28 7.61 0.16 5.90
CA PHE A 28 6.46 0.71 6.62
C PHE A 28 5.70 -0.35 7.43
N VAL A 29 5.52 -1.54 6.86
CA VAL A 29 4.75 -2.63 7.48
C VAL A 29 5.54 -3.34 8.58
N PHE A 30 6.84 -3.59 8.35
CA PHE A 30 7.65 -4.43 9.24
C PHE A 30 8.56 -3.64 10.16
N PHE A 31 8.69 -2.31 9.98
CA PHE A 31 9.48 -1.51 10.90
C PHE A 31 8.87 -1.58 12.31
N PRO A 32 9.67 -1.94 13.33
CA PRO A 32 9.18 -2.00 14.70
C PRO A 32 8.68 -0.62 15.12
N ARG A 33 7.39 -0.50 15.35
CA ARG A 33 6.82 0.71 15.95
C ARG A 33 6.91 0.57 17.46
N PRO A 34 7.34 1.61 18.19
CA PRO A 34 7.18 1.61 19.64
C PRO A 34 5.70 1.34 19.93
N VAL A 35 5.45 0.46 20.90
CA VAL A 35 4.09 0.14 21.33
C VAL A 35 3.42 1.46 21.67
N LEU A 36 2.51 1.89 20.83
CA LEU A 36 1.63 3.00 21.16
C LEU A 36 0.71 2.50 22.25
N GLU A 37 0.73 3.15 23.39
CA GLU A 37 -0.31 2.96 24.38
C GLU A 37 -1.64 3.15 23.66
N SER A 38 -2.40 2.06 23.56
CA SER A 38 -3.57 1.89 22.72
C SER A 38 -4.80 2.72 23.12
N ASN A 39 -4.62 3.85 23.79
CA ASN A 39 -5.70 4.68 24.34
C ASN A 39 -5.63 6.15 23.93
N SER A 40 -4.95 6.52 22.82
CA SER A 40 -5.04 7.91 22.40
C SER A 40 -6.41 8.17 21.75
N THR A 41 -7.29 8.77 22.51
CA THR A 41 -8.59 9.32 22.07
C THR A 41 -8.44 10.56 21.19
N THR A 42 -7.20 10.94 20.83
CA THR A 42 -6.91 12.10 20.00
C THR A 42 -7.58 11.97 18.62
N SER A 43 -8.30 13.00 18.24
CA SER A 43 -8.92 13.08 16.92
C SER A 43 -7.84 13.15 15.82
N ILE A 44 -8.17 12.71 14.60
CA ILE A 44 -7.24 12.80 13.46
C ILE A 44 -6.79 14.26 13.24
N THR A 45 -7.69 15.22 13.46
CA THR A 45 -7.41 16.66 13.35
C THR A 45 -6.36 17.13 14.36
N GLU A 46 -6.47 16.73 15.60
CA GLU A 46 -5.46 17.02 16.65
C GLU A 46 -4.12 16.37 16.34
N TYR A 47 -4.14 15.11 15.86
CA TYR A 47 -2.93 14.41 15.43
C TYR A 47 -2.22 15.13 14.28
N LEU A 48 -2.95 15.61 13.28
CA LEU A 48 -2.37 16.35 12.15
C LEU A 48 -1.85 17.74 12.54
N GLN A 49 -2.44 18.37 13.55
CA GLN A 49 -2.04 19.68 14.07
C GLN A 49 -0.84 19.61 15.03
N THR A 50 -0.44 18.44 15.50
CA THR A 50 0.75 18.32 16.34
C THR A 50 1.99 18.81 15.59
N HIS A 51 2.82 19.64 16.25
CA HIS A 51 4.07 20.19 15.68
C HIS A 51 5.20 19.15 15.52
N ALA A 52 4.88 17.86 15.57
CA ALA A 52 5.84 16.80 15.34
C ALA A 52 6.24 16.71 13.86
N ASN A 53 7.50 16.35 13.59
CA ASN A 53 7.96 16.14 12.22
C ASN A 53 7.25 14.93 11.58
N LEU A 54 7.26 14.89 10.24
CA LEU A 54 6.58 13.84 9.46
C LEU A 54 7.02 12.42 9.88
N PHE A 55 8.31 12.25 10.20
CA PHE A 55 8.88 10.95 10.60
C PHE A 55 8.29 10.47 11.93
N TYR A 56 8.17 11.37 12.90
CA TYR A 56 7.51 11.08 14.17
C TYR A 56 6.03 10.71 13.97
N LYS A 57 5.32 11.45 13.12
CA LYS A 57 3.92 11.16 12.79
C LYS A 57 3.72 9.79 12.13
N ILE A 58 4.67 9.35 11.30
CA ILE A 58 4.63 8.00 10.69
C ILE A 58 4.89 6.92 11.74
N LEU A 59 5.88 7.12 12.62
CA LEU A 59 6.25 6.15 13.64
C LEU A 59 5.20 6.00 14.74
N TYR A 60 4.56 7.11 15.14
CA TYR A 60 3.57 7.18 16.21
C TYR A 60 2.18 7.50 15.64
N ALA A 61 1.83 6.84 14.55
CA ALA A 61 0.54 7.08 13.91
C ALA A 61 -0.62 6.61 14.82
N ASN A 62 -1.63 7.44 14.95
CA ASN A 62 -2.87 7.12 15.61
C ASN A 62 -3.57 5.93 14.90
N ASP A 63 -4.24 5.05 15.62
CA ASP A 63 -4.94 3.85 15.10
C ASP A 63 -5.88 4.17 13.94
N ARG A 64 -6.57 5.31 13.99
CA ARG A 64 -7.45 5.77 12.90
C ARG A 64 -6.66 6.15 11.64
N ALA A 65 -5.51 6.80 11.82
CA ALA A 65 -4.63 7.16 10.69
C ALA A 65 -4.01 5.89 10.07
N VAL A 66 -3.65 4.90 10.89
CA VAL A 66 -3.18 3.59 10.41
C VAL A 66 -4.27 2.86 9.63
N ALA A 67 -5.51 2.83 10.15
CA ALA A 67 -6.63 2.19 9.45
C ALA A 67 -6.91 2.85 8.09
N ILE A 68 -6.87 4.19 8.00
CA ILE A 68 -6.99 4.91 6.72
C ILE A 68 -5.82 4.60 5.79
N ALA A 69 -4.59 4.57 6.31
CA ALA A 69 -3.41 4.24 5.52
C ALA A 69 -3.52 2.81 4.95
N ASN A 70 -3.92 1.83 5.75
CA ASN A 70 -4.15 0.46 5.30
C ASN A 70 -5.19 0.38 4.19
N PHE A 71 -6.27 1.18 4.27
CA PHE A 71 -7.32 1.23 3.27
C PHE A 71 -6.84 1.71 1.88
N PHE A 72 -5.73 2.43 1.80
CA PHE A 72 -5.16 2.91 0.53
C PHE A 72 -3.79 2.31 0.23
N MET A 73 -3.20 1.57 1.16
CA MET A 73 -1.81 1.14 1.10
C MET A 73 -1.49 0.30 -0.13
N LEU A 74 -2.36 -0.63 -0.54
CA LEU A 74 -2.12 -1.48 -1.70
C LEU A 74 -2.74 -0.95 -3.02
N THR A 75 -3.38 0.22 -3.00
CA THR A 75 -3.85 0.88 -4.23
C THR A 75 -2.73 1.15 -5.23
N PRO A 76 -1.56 1.72 -4.85
CA PRO A 76 -0.44 1.92 -5.76
C PRO A 76 0.12 0.61 -6.32
N PHE A 77 0.12 -0.47 -5.51
CA PHE A 77 0.51 -1.80 -5.97
C PHE A 77 -0.30 -2.23 -7.19
N ALA A 78 -1.62 -2.14 -7.11
CA ALA A 78 -2.49 -2.55 -8.19
C ALA A 78 -2.27 -1.70 -9.46
N LEU A 79 -2.15 -0.37 -9.31
CA LEU A 79 -1.91 0.56 -10.41
C LEU A 79 -0.57 0.30 -11.11
N ILE A 80 0.51 0.26 -10.34
CA ILE A 80 1.88 0.11 -10.89
C ILE A 80 2.05 -1.29 -11.48
N THR A 81 1.53 -2.33 -10.83
CA THR A 81 1.59 -3.71 -11.35
C THR A 81 0.88 -3.82 -12.71
N HIS A 82 -0.27 -3.17 -12.87
CA HIS A 82 -0.95 -3.15 -14.18
C HIS A 82 -0.15 -2.41 -15.25
N ILE A 83 0.54 -1.31 -14.90
CA ILE A 83 1.40 -0.57 -15.84
C ILE A 83 2.61 -1.41 -16.26
N VAL A 84 3.24 -2.13 -15.31
CA VAL A 84 4.41 -2.97 -15.59
C VAL A 84 4.01 -4.22 -16.38
N PHE A 85 2.88 -4.83 -16.02
CA PHE A 85 2.39 -6.08 -16.61
C PHE A 85 1.00 -5.91 -17.24
N PRO A 86 0.86 -5.18 -18.36
CA PRO A 86 -0.45 -4.83 -18.91
C PRO A 86 -1.24 -6.03 -19.44
N LYS A 87 -0.57 -7.16 -19.68
CA LYS A 87 -1.20 -8.43 -20.11
C LYS A 87 -1.74 -9.25 -18.94
N LEU A 88 -1.39 -8.88 -17.71
CA LEU A 88 -1.87 -9.62 -16.53
C LEU A 88 -3.35 -9.31 -16.30
N LYS A 89 -4.14 -10.37 -16.11
CA LYS A 89 -5.57 -10.21 -15.82
C LYS A 89 -5.77 -9.48 -14.48
N LEU A 90 -6.75 -8.60 -14.41
CA LEU A 90 -7.03 -7.83 -13.18
C LEU A 90 -7.30 -8.73 -11.97
N VAL A 91 -7.94 -9.89 -12.20
CA VAL A 91 -8.17 -10.89 -11.14
C VAL A 91 -6.85 -11.42 -10.57
N ASN A 92 -5.83 -11.63 -11.38
CA ASN A 92 -4.53 -12.10 -10.91
C ASN A 92 -3.81 -11.02 -10.08
N ILE A 93 -3.96 -9.75 -10.46
CA ILE A 93 -3.43 -8.62 -9.66
C ILE A 93 -4.16 -8.56 -8.32
N PHE A 94 -5.48 -8.76 -8.30
CA PHE A 94 -6.26 -8.83 -7.07
C PHE A 94 -5.78 -9.97 -6.16
N LEU A 95 -5.61 -11.18 -6.71
CA LEU A 95 -5.15 -12.34 -5.95
C LEU A 95 -3.72 -12.14 -5.41
N LEU A 96 -2.81 -11.57 -6.21
CA LEU A 96 -1.46 -11.22 -5.77
C LEU A 96 -1.47 -10.20 -4.63
N GLY A 97 -2.24 -9.13 -4.75
CA GLY A 97 -2.37 -8.12 -3.70
C GLY A 97 -2.99 -8.68 -2.42
N SER A 98 -4.00 -9.54 -2.53
CA SER A 98 -4.60 -10.24 -1.39
C SER A 98 -3.62 -11.21 -0.74
N LEU A 99 -2.80 -11.90 -1.53
CA LEU A 99 -1.73 -12.76 -1.02
C LEU A 99 -0.66 -11.95 -0.27
N ILE A 100 -0.24 -10.82 -0.82
CA ILE A 100 0.68 -9.89 -0.13
C ILE A 100 0.09 -9.45 1.20
N SER A 101 -1.19 -9.07 1.23
CA SER A 101 -1.88 -8.69 2.47
C SER A 101 -1.88 -9.85 3.49
N ALA A 102 -2.20 -11.06 3.06
CA ALA A 102 -2.20 -12.23 3.95
C ALA A 102 -0.79 -12.51 4.51
N VAL A 103 0.26 -12.40 3.69
CA VAL A 103 1.65 -12.55 4.14
C VAL A 103 2.03 -11.46 5.14
N ILE A 104 1.61 -10.21 4.92
CA ILE A 104 1.81 -9.10 5.86
C ILE A 104 1.25 -9.47 7.22
N GLU A 105 -0.02 -9.88 7.29
CA GLU A 105 -0.69 -10.25 8.54
C GLU A 105 0.00 -11.43 9.25
N LEU A 106 0.36 -12.46 8.49
CA LEU A 106 1.06 -13.63 9.05
C LEU A 106 2.43 -13.26 9.64
N VAL A 107 3.19 -12.41 8.97
CA VAL A 107 4.51 -11.97 9.48
C VAL A 107 4.35 -11.05 10.67
N GLN A 108 3.31 -10.21 10.71
CA GLN A 108 3.05 -9.33 11.85
C GLN A 108 2.78 -10.10 13.16
N ILE A 109 2.24 -11.32 13.09
CA ILE A 109 2.09 -12.19 14.27
C ILE A 109 3.44 -12.47 14.94
N ALA A 110 4.51 -12.56 14.16
CA ALA A 110 5.86 -12.85 14.67
C ALA A 110 6.62 -11.60 15.17
N ILE A 111 6.08 -10.40 14.96
CA ILE A 111 6.74 -9.14 15.35
C ILE A 111 6.20 -8.67 16.71
N PRO A 112 7.05 -8.57 17.75
CA PRO A 112 6.64 -8.03 19.05
C PRO A 112 6.01 -6.63 18.93
N GLY A 113 4.88 -6.42 19.61
CA GLY A 113 4.16 -5.13 19.58
C GLY A 113 3.29 -4.90 18.34
N ARG A 114 3.14 -5.92 17.46
CA ARG A 114 2.17 -5.90 16.36
C ARG A 114 1.01 -6.84 16.67
N VAL A 115 -0.18 -6.40 16.30
CA VAL A 115 -1.39 -7.20 16.38
C VAL A 115 -1.86 -7.42 14.95
N SER A 116 -1.90 -8.68 14.52
CA SER A 116 -2.54 -9.05 13.25
C SER A 116 -4.05 -8.94 13.42
N ASP A 117 -4.72 -8.21 12.54
CA ASP A 117 -6.17 -8.05 12.54
C ASP A 117 -6.73 -8.41 11.16
N PHE A 118 -7.72 -9.28 11.16
CA PHE A 118 -8.45 -9.64 9.95
C PHE A 118 -9.08 -8.42 9.25
N ARG A 119 -9.38 -7.36 10.00
CA ARG A 119 -9.85 -6.08 9.43
C ARG A 119 -8.79 -5.42 8.58
N ASP A 120 -7.52 -5.50 8.96
CA ASP A 120 -6.41 -4.95 8.19
C ASP A 120 -6.22 -5.73 6.88
N PHE A 121 -6.34 -7.06 6.93
CA PHE A 121 -6.38 -7.88 5.73
C PHE A 121 -7.50 -7.45 4.77
N LEU A 122 -8.72 -7.27 5.27
CA LEU A 122 -9.85 -6.82 4.45
C LEU A 122 -9.64 -5.41 3.89
N SER A 123 -9.13 -4.49 4.70
CA SER A 123 -8.84 -3.12 4.27
C SER A 123 -7.80 -3.10 3.14
N ASN A 124 -6.76 -3.92 3.27
CA ASN A 124 -5.72 -4.07 2.26
C ASN A 124 -6.27 -4.70 0.96
N ALA A 125 -7.11 -5.73 1.06
CA ALA A 125 -7.75 -6.33 -0.11
C ALA A 125 -8.68 -5.34 -0.82
N LEU A 126 -9.46 -4.54 -0.07
CA LEU A 126 -10.27 -3.45 -0.62
C LEU A 126 -9.40 -2.38 -1.29
N SER A 127 -8.24 -2.05 -0.72
CA SER A 127 -7.27 -1.14 -1.31
C SER A 127 -6.83 -1.59 -2.71
N VAL A 128 -6.56 -2.89 -2.88
CA VAL A 128 -6.27 -3.46 -4.21
C VAL A 128 -7.47 -3.28 -5.14
N GLY A 129 -8.69 -3.58 -4.64
CA GLY A 129 -9.92 -3.42 -5.40
C GLY A 129 -10.12 -1.98 -5.90
N ILE A 130 -9.85 -0.98 -5.06
CA ILE A 130 -9.90 0.44 -5.44
C ILE A 130 -8.92 0.72 -6.58
N GLY A 131 -7.67 0.25 -6.48
CA GLY A 131 -6.67 0.42 -7.54
C GLY A 131 -7.12 -0.18 -8.86
N LEU A 132 -7.68 -1.39 -8.84
CA LEU A 132 -8.21 -2.05 -10.03
C LEU A 132 -9.45 -1.36 -10.61
N PHE A 133 -10.30 -0.79 -9.76
CA PHE A 133 -11.43 0.03 -10.21
C PHE A 133 -10.93 1.26 -10.97
N VAL A 134 -9.91 1.95 -10.45
CA VAL A 134 -9.28 3.08 -11.13
C VAL A 134 -8.69 2.65 -12.48
N VAL A 135 -7.96 1.53 -12.54
CA VAL A 135 -7.44 0.97 -13.79
C VAL A 135 -8.57 0.79 -14.81
N ARG A 136 -9.65 0.12 -14.40
CA ARG A 136 -10.78 -0.16 -15.30
C ARG A 136 -11.49 1.11 -15.76
N PHE A 137 -11.60 2.10 -14.87
CA PHE A 137 -12.20 3.39 -15.22
C PHE A 137 -11.37 4.15 -16.26
N LEU A 138 -10.04 4.17 -16.09
CA LEU A 138 -9.14 4.80 -17.04
C LEU A 138 -9.13 4.11 -18.39
N GLN A 139 -9.16 2.78 -18.42
CA GLN A 139 -9.25 2.00 -19.65
C GLN A 139 -10.53 2.30 -20.46
N ARG A 140 -11.66 2.53 -19.78
CA ARG A 140 -12.93 2.89 -20.45
C ARG A 140 -12.92 4.28 -21.09
N LYS A 141 -12.11 5.20 -20.58
CA LYS A 141 -11.99 6.56 -21.14
C LYS A 141 -11.02 6.67 -22.30
N SER A 142 -10.19 5.67 -22.51
CA SER A 142 -9.20 5.62 -23.61
C SER A 142 -9.72 4.88 -24.85
N LEU A 143 -10.96 4.40 -24.82
CA LEU A 143 -11.73 3.85 -25.95
C LEU A 143 -12.70 4.89 -26.48
#